data_627274843a517569c9f3de782019aaa1
#
_entry.id   627274843a517569c9f3de782019aaa1
#
_cell.length_a   1.000
_cell.length_b   1.000
_cell.length_c   1.000
_cell.angle_alpha   90.00
_cell.angle_beta   90.00
_cell.angle_gamma   90.00
#
_symmetry.space_group_name_H-M   'P 1'
#
loop_
_entity.id
_entity.type
_entity.pdbx_description
1 polymer ?
#
loop_
_entity_poly.entity_id
_entity_poly.type
_entity_poly.pdbx_seq_one_letter_code
_entity_poly.pdbx_strand_id
1 'polypeptide(L)'
;VINKLDTLSVNTLAKNIAQKLCRAFPNQHFIAQKLFITISRIPMYYAEMPEGLAEANYFYKNSSIYFKAGLSIDEIEKFAIHEVIHYLQEVKDRRGNLKKLGLCAFINSKEYGMALNEAAVQLATSKALRHNYEMVKYYDITFSTTSPSYYPVLCNLVSQLVYITNENDFYDSMFSATTQFQENIIQACGEKVFFYIQDNLDEILYTEEKIINLNNKLLNISCTDSCLLYTSDAADDLT
;
A
#
# COMPACT_ATOMS: atom_id res chain seq x y z
N VAL A 1 15.30 -13.98 12.38
CA VAL A 1 15.74 -14.93 11.34
C VAL A 1 14.98 -14.59 10.06
N ILE A 2 15.69 -14.44 8.93
CA ILE A 2 15.08 -14.17 7.62
C ILE A 2 15.26 -15.42 6.75
N ASN A 3 14.15 -15.98 6.26
CA ASN A 3 14.16 -17.17 5.42
C ASN A 3 13.50 -16.85 4.07
N LYS A 4 14.17 -17.17 2.97
CA LYS A 4 13.64 -16.95 1.63
C LYS A 4 12.50 -17.93 1.34
N LEU A 5 11.41 -17.44 0.73
CA LEU A 5 10.36 -18.31 0.21
C LEU A 5 10.93 -19.19 -0.92
N ASP A 6 10.48 -20.44 -0.96
CA ASP A 6 10.85 -21.35 -2.04
C ASP A 6 10.21 -20.95 -3.38
N THR A 7 10.81 -21.40 -4.47
CA THR A 7 10.38 -21.03 -5.82
C THR A 7 8.96 -21.47 -6.16
N LEU A 8 8.50 -22.60 -5.61
CA LEU A 8 7.15 -23.10 -5.88
C LEU A 8 6.11 -22.20 -5.22
N SER A 9 6.33 -21.81 -3.97
CA SER A 9 5.50 -20.86 -3.23
C SER A 9 5.43 -19.51 -3.93
N VAL A 10 6.57 -18.94 -4.32
CA VAL A 10 6.62 -17.67 -5.06
C VAL A 10 5.87 -17.75 -6.38
N ASN A 11 6.04 -18.83 -7.16
CA ASN A 11 5.35 -19.00 -8.43
C ASN A 11 3.83 -19.17 -8.24
N THR A 12 3.40 -19.85 -7.19
CA THR A 12 1.98 -20.01 -6.85
C THR A 12 1.35 -18.66 -6.53
N LEU A 13 1.98 -17.88 -5.65
CA LEU A 13 1.55 -16.52 -5.33
C LEU A 13 1.51 -15.63 -6.58
N ALA A 14 2.58 -15.63 -7.38
CA ALA A 14 2.69 -14.81 -8.58
C ALA A 14 1.57 -15.13 -9.59
N LYS A 15 1.25 -16.41 -9.79
CA LYS A 15 0.16 -16.83 -10.67
C LYS A 15 -1.20 -16.35 -10.17
N ASN A 16 -1.48 -16.57 -8.91
CA ASN A 16 -2.77 -16.21 -8.29
C ASN A 16 -2.97 -14.69 -8.29
N ILE A 17 -1.96 -13.94 -7.89
CA ILE A 17 -2.00 -12.47 -7.85
C ILE A 17 -2.17 -11.90 -9.26
N ALA A 18 -1.38 -12.38 -10.25
CA ALA A 18 -1.52 -11.92 -11.62
C ALA A 18 -2.94 -12.11 -12.18
N GLN A 19 -3.56 -13.28 -11.90
CA GLN A 19 -4.93 -13.55 -12.31
C GLN A 19 -5.96 -12.64 -11.62
N LYS A 20 -5.78 -12.38 -10.30
CA LYS A 20 -6.66 -11.51 -9.53
C LYS A 20 -6.58 -10.06 -10.01
N LEU A 21 -5.37 -9.54 -10.25
CA LEU A 21 -5.16 -8.18 -10.75
C LEU A 21 -5.75 -8.00 -12.17
N CYS A 22 -5.49 -8.93 -13.10
CA CYS A 22 -6.08 -8.87 -14.44
C CYS A 22 -7.61 -8.86 -14.41
N ARG A 23 -8.21 -9.63 -13.52
CA ARG A 23 -9.68 -9.70 -13.37
C ARG A 23 -10.27 -8.47 -12.73
N ALA A 24 -9.59 -7.91 -11.72
CA ALA A 24 -10.07 -6.74 -10.98
C ALA A 24 -9.93 -5.44 -11.78
N PHE A 25 -8.93 -5.38 -12.66
CA PHE A 25 -8.55 -4.16 -13.39
C PHE A 25 -8.46 -4.39 -14.91
N PRO A 26 -9.57 -4.73 -15.59
CA PRO A 26 -9.57 -5.02 -17.02
C PRO A 26 -9.12 -3.83 -17.87
N ASN A 27 -9.36 -2.60 -17.40
CA ASN A 27 -9.02 -1.36 -18.10
C ASN A 27 -7.53 -1.02 -18.01
N GLN A 28 -6.77 -1.66 -17.09
CA GLN A 28 -5.33 -1.46 -16.95
C GLN A 28 -4.50 -2.23 -17.99
N HIS A 29 -5.14 -2.98 -18.87
CA HIS A 29 -4.49 -3.76 -19.92
C HIS A 29 -3.38 -4.68 -19.40
N PHE A 30 -3.50 -5.18 -18.18
CA PHE A 30 -2.57 -6.13 -17.61
C PHE A 30 -2.56 -7.43 -18.41
N ILE A 31 -1.36 -7.92 -18.71
CA ILE A 31 -1.15 -9.22 -19.35
C ILE A 31 -0.70 -10.20 -18.25
N ALA A 32 -1.55 -11.19 -17.95
CA ALA A 32 -1.32 -12.14 -16.85
C ALA A 32 0.06 -12.80 -16.89
N GLN A 33 0.54 -13.20 -18.07
CA GLN A 33 1.87 -13.80 -18.24
C GLN A 33 3.00 -12.81 -17.90
N LYS A 34 2.88 -11.53 -18.30
CA LYS A 34 3.87 -10.50 -17.97
C LYS A 34 3.87 -10.22 -16.47
N LEU A 35 2.69 -10.07 -15.85
CA LEU A 35 2.57 -9.90 -14.40
C LEU A 35 3.17 -11.09 -13.65
N PHE A 36 2.84 -12.32 -14.05
CA PHE A 36 3.43 -13.53 -13.47
C PHE A 36 4.96 -13.48 -13.49
N ILE A 37 5.57 -13.19 -14.66
CA ILE A 37 7.03 -13.10 -14.78
C ILE A 37 7.60 -11.99 -13.89
N THR A 38 6.93 -10.86 -13.81
CA THR A 38 7.36 -9.73 -12.99
C THR A 38 7.30 -10.09 -11.50
N ILE A 39 6.17 -10.60 -11.04
CA ILE A 39 5.93 -10.92 -9.62
C ILE A 39 6.82 -12.09 -9.16
N SER A 40 7.01 -13.12 -10.00
CA SER A 40 7.87 -14.28 -9.66
C SER A 40 9.35 -13.93 -9.50
N ARG A 41 9.78 -12.75 -9.92
CA ARG A 41 11.14 -12.25 -9.74
C ARG A 41 11.34 -11.41 -8.48
N ILE A 42 10.27 -11.03 -7.79
CA ILE A 42 10.36 -10.28 -6.55
C ILE A 42 10.95 -11.20 -5.48
N PRO A 43 12.05 -10.82 -4.82
CA PRO A 43 12.55 -11.57 -3.68
C PRO A 43 11.52 -11.51 -2.54
N MET A 44 11.11 -12.68 -2.04
CA MET A 44 10.12 -12.82 -0.97
C MET A 44 10.71 -13.61 0.19
N TYR A 45 10.47 -13.16 1.41
CA TYR A 45 11.07 -13.70 2.62
C TYR A 45 10.06 -13.83 3.74
N TYR A 46 10.23 -14.85 4.58
CA TYR A 46 9.69 -14.86 5.93
C TYR A 46 10.65 -14.12 6.86
N ALA A 47 10.11 -13.28 7.73
CA ALA A 47 10.85 -12.55 8.74
C ALA A 47 10.13 -12.63 10.09
N GLU A 48 10.90 -12.66 11.18
CA GLU A 48 10.35 -12.42 12.50
C GLU A 48 9.96 -10.95 12.59
N MET A 49 8.67 -10.70 12.73
CA MET A 49 8.13 -9.36 12.93
C MET A 49 7.60 -9.23 14.35
N PRO A 50 7.82 -8.10 15.04
CA PRO A 50 7.23 -7.84 16.34
C PRO A 50 5.70 -7.97 16.30
N GLU A 51 5.11 -8.39 17.42
CA GLU A 51 3.65 -8.43 17.55
C GLU A 51 3.05 -7.02 17.40
N GLY A 52 1.88 -6.95 16.77
CA GLY A 52 1.18 -5.69 16.52
C GLY A 52 1.67 -4.91 15.30
N LEU A 53 2.62 -5.47 14.54
CA LEU A 53 3.04 -4.93 13.26
C LEU A 53 2.33 -5.59 12.10
N ALA A 54 2.43 -4.97 10.90
CA ALA A 54 1.88 -5.50 9.68
C ALA A 54 2.38 -6.93 9.40
N GLU A 55 1.51 -7.77 8.85
CA GLU A 55 1.82 -9.14 8.49
C GLU A 55 2.71 -9.27 7.25
N ALA A 56 2.84 -8.18 6.47
CA ALA A 56 3.71 -8.07 5.30
C ALA A 56 4.24 -6.66 5.16
N ASN A 57 5.37 -6.52 4.46
CA ASN A 57 5.95 -5.22 4.13
C ASN A 57 6.74 -5.29 2.83
N TYR A 58 6.53 -4.34 1.94
CA TYR A 58 7.35 -4.11 0.76
C TYR A 58 8.47 -3.11 1.08
N PHE A 59 9.71 -3.55 0.95
CA PHE A 59 10.88 -2.70 1.17
C PHE A 59 11.47 -2.24 -0.15
N TYR A 60 11.20 -0.99 -0.55
CA TYR A 60 11.56 -0.45 -1.86
C TYR A 60 13.07 -0.31 -2.10
N LYS A 61 13.90 -0.16 -1.05
CA LYS A 61 15.37 -0.04 -1.20
C LYS A 61 16.01 -1.26 -1.83
N ASN A 62 15.50 -2.46 -1.54
CA ASN A 62 15.97 -3.71 -2.14
C ASN A 62 14.93 -4.41 -3.00
N SER A 63 13.77 -3.77 -3.21
CA SER A 63 12.63 -4.29 -3.99
C SER A 63 12.19 -5.69 -3.57
N SER A 64 12.11 -5.94 -2.26
CA SER A 64 11.78 -7.23 -1.65
C SER A 64 10.52 -7.15 -0.81
N ILE A 65 9.81 -8.27 -0.68
CA ILE A 65 8.64 -8.40 0.19
C ILE A 65 8.99 -9.31 1.37
N TYR A 66 8.62 -8.88 2.55
CA TYR A 66 8.80 -9.62 3.81
C TYR A 66 7.44 -9.98 4.39
N PHE A 67 7.27 -11.23 4.79
CA PHE A 67 6.06 -11.74 5.43
C PHE A 67 6.39 -12.21 6.84
N LYS A 68 5.46 -12.03 7.76
CA LYS A 68 5.56 -12.53 9.12
C LYS A 68 5.78 -14.06 9.11
N ALA A 69 6.76 -14.51 9.88
CA ALA A 69 7.04 -15.93 10.01
C ALA A 69 5.85 -16.70 10.60
N GLY A 70 5.61 -17.90 10.10
CA GLY A 70 4.53 -18.78 10.57
C GLY A 70 3.22 -18.64 9.81
N LEU A 71 3.09 -17.68 8.88
CA LEU A 71 1.92 -17.59 8.00
C LEU A 71 1.93 -18.70 6.94
N SER A 72 0.77 -19.26 6.66
CA SER A 72 0.54 -20.16 5.53
C SER A 72 0.56 -19.40 4.20
N ILE A 73 0.74 -20.09 3.08
CA ILE A 73 0.72 -19.47 1.73
C ILE A 73 -0.62 -18.79 1.44
N ASP A 74 -1.74 -19.36 1.89
CA ASP A 74 -3.08 -18.79 1.69
C ASP A 74 -3.27 -17.49 2.51
N GLU A 75 -2.66 -17.39 3.69
CA GLU A 75 -2.64 -16.17 4.49
C GLU A 75 -1.75 -15.12 3.86
N ILE A 76 -0.53 -15.52 3.45
CA ILE A 76 0.41 -14.63 2.76
C ILE A 76 -0.23 -13.99 1.52
N GLU A 77 -0.98 -14.75 0.73
CA GLU A 77 -1.57 -14.26 -0.52
C GLU A 77 -2.45 -13.02 -0.30
N LYS A 78 -3.16 -12.95 0.83
CA LYS A 78 -4.03 -11.80 1.16
C LYS A 78 -3.21 -10.51 1.33
N PHE A 79 -2.04 -10.62 1.96
CA PHE A 79 -1.15 -9.50 2.20
C PHE A 79 -0.25 -9.21 0.99
N ALA A 80 0.18 -10.26 0.30
CA ALA A 80 1.07 -10.16 -0.85
C ALA A 80 0.50 -9.31 -1.99
N ILE A 81 -0.82 -9.26 -2.17
CA ILE A 81 -1.44 -8.43 -3.21
C ILE A 81 -1.13 -6.96 -2.94
N HIS A 82 -1.27 -6.49 -1.70
CA HIS A 82 -0.95 -5.13 -1.28
C HIS A 82 0.51 -4.78 -1.61
N GLU A 83 1.44 -5.60 -1.15
CA GLU A 83 2.87 -5.37 -1.31
C GLU A 83 3.33 -5.48 -2.78
N VAL A 84 2.71 -6.37 -3.55
CA VAL A 84 2.96 -6.48 -5.00
C VAL A 84 2.47 -5.24 -5.73
N ILE A 85 1.34 -4.64 -5.34
CA ILE A 85 0.86 -3.40 -5.93
C ILE A 85 1.89 -2.28 -5.70
N HIS A 86 2.44 -2.13 -4.49
CA HIS A 86 3.53 -1.18 -4.23
C HIS A 86 4.72 -1.39 -5.17
N TYR A 87 5.17 -2.64 -5.34
CA TYR A 87 6.24 -2.94 -6.30
C TYR A 87 5.89 -2.51 -7.73
N LEU A 88 4.65 -2.76 -8.17
CA LEU A 88 4.21 -2.41 -9.53
C LEU A 88 4.07 -0.89 -9.75
N GLN A 89 3.91 -0.12 -8.69
CA GLN A 89 3.76 1.34 -8.72
C GLN A 89 5.10 2.11 -8.79
N GLU A 90 6.23 1.44 -8.56
CA GLU A 90 7.52 2.12 -8.46
C GLU A 90 7.93 2.83 -9.74
N VAL A 91 8.25 4.11 -9.60
CA VAL A 91 8.94 4.89 -10.64
C VAL A 91 10.28 5.36 -10.09
N LYS A 92 11.35 4.84 -10.63
CA LYS A 92 12.73 5.19 -10.23
C LYS A 92 13.42 6.03 -11.32
N ASP A 93 14.32 6.91 -10.89
CA ASP A 93 15.18 7.64 -11.82
C ASP A 93 16.29 6.72 -12.38
N ARG A 94 17.11 7.29 -13.28
CA ARG A 94 18.24 6.54 -13.89
C ARG A 94 19.31 6.08 -12.88
N ARG A 95 19.30 6.63 -11.68
CA ARG A 95 20.23 6.28 -10.58
C ARG A 95 19.62 5.28 -9.61
N GLY A 96 18.35 4.87 -9.82
CA GLY A 96 17.63 3.96 -8.95
C GLY A 96 16.92 4.63 -7.77
N ASN A 97 16.93 5.96 -7.67
CA ASN A 97 16.20 6.65 -6.60
C ASN A 97 14.71 6.66 -6.89
N LEU A 98 13.91 6.36 -5.88
CA LEU A 98 12.45 6.41 -5.96
C LEU A 98 11.99 7.86 -6.19
N LYS A 99 11.17 8.05 -7.21
CA LYS A 99 10.56 9.35 -7.57
C LYS A 99 9.07 9.37 -7.32
N LYS A 100 8.42 8.25 -7.49
CA LYS A 100 6.98 8.12 -7.31
C LYS A 100 6.66 6.69 -6.89
N LEU A 101 5.67 6.55 -6.03
CA LEU A 101 5.07 5.29 -5.66
C LEU A 101 3.55 5.46 -5.78
N GLY A 102 3.02 5.05 -6.94
CA GLY A 102 1.61 5.26 -7.24
C GLY A 102 1.20 6.74 -7.15
N LEU A 103 0.36 7.06 -6.17
CA LEU A 103 -0.12 8.43 -5.91
C LEU A 103 0.80 9.25 -5.00
N CYS A 104 1.80 8.62 -4.37
CA CYS A 104 2.80 9.30 -3.55
C CYS A 104 3.97 9.81 -4.39
N ALA A 105 4.39 11.04 -4.15
CA ALA A 105 5.55 11.67 -4.78
C ALA A 105 6.69 11.89 -3.77
N PHE A 106 7.94 11.69 -4.23
CA PHE A 106 9.15 11.92 -3.45
C PHE A 106 9.89 13.13 -4.01
N ILE A 107 9.88 14.25 -3.27
CA ILE A 107 10.47 15.52 -3.66
C ILE A 107 11.44 15.98 -2.57
N ASN A 108 12.72 16.13 -2.89
CA ASN A 108 13.75 16.56 -1.93
C ASN A 108 13.76 15.74 -0.63
N SER A 109 13.68 14.42 -0.76
CA SER A 109 13.63 13.47 0.36
C SER A 109 12.40 13.60 1.27
N LYS A 110 11.36 14.28 0.82
CA LYS A 110 10.06 14.34 1.49
C LYS A 110 9.01 13.58 0.69
N GLU A 111 8.10 12.95 1.40
CA GLU A 111 6.97 12.21 0.87
C GLU A 111 5.73 13.10 0.88
N TYR A 112 4.91 12.98 -0.16
CA TYR A 112 3.65 13.72 -0.29
C TYR A 112 2.57 12.79 -0.81
N GLY A 113 1.48 12.65 -0.05
CA GLY A 113 0.35 11.81 -0.40
C GLY A 113 0.58 10.32 -0.12
N MET A 114 1.37 9.98 0.90
CA MET A 114 1.58 8.60 1.33
C MET A 114 0.26 7.96 1.76
N ALA A 115 -0.53 8.64 2.60
CA ALA A 115 -1.82 8.13 3.05
C ALA A 115 -2.81 7.92 1.89
N LEU A 116 -2.80 8.82 0.91
CA LEU A 116 -3.59 8.67 -0.30
C LEU A 116 -3.18 7.42 -1.07
N ASN A 117 -1.87 7.14 -1.17
CA ASN A 117 -1.36 5.94 -1.84
C ASN A 117 -1.67 4.67 -1.06
N GLU A 118 -1.46 4.64 0.25
CA GLU A 118 -1.78 3.48 1.10
C GLU A 118 -3.25 3.10 1.00
N ALA A 119 -4.16 4.09 1.09
CA ALA A 119 -5.57 3.86 0.89
C ALA A 119 -5.90 3.36 -0.52
N ALA A 120 -5.24 3.91 -1.55
CA ALA A 120 -5.44 3.47 -2.94
C ALA A 120 -5.02 2.00 -3.14
N VAL A 121 -3.86 1.62 -2.61
CA VAL A 121 -3.36 0.24 -2.66
C VAL A 121 -4.30 -0.70 -1.90
N GLN A 122 -4.78 -0.28 -0.74
CA GLN A 122 -5.71 -1.09 0.05
C GLN A 122 -7.08 -1.24 -0.61
N LEU A 123 -7.61 -0.20 -1.24
CA LEU A 123 -8.83 -0.27 -2.05
C LEU A 123 -8.66 -1.20 -3.26
N ALA A 124 -7.51 -1.12 -3.92
CA ALA A 124 -7.18 -2.02 -5.03
C ALA A 124 -7.04 -3.47 -4.56
N THR A 125 -6.42 -3.70 -3.42
CA THR A 125 -6.32 -5.03 -2.77
C THR A 125 -7.71 -5.58 -2.46
N SER A 126 -8.57 -4.79 -1.84
CA SER A 126 -9.96 -5.16 -1.53
C SER A 126 -10.75 -5.52 -2.79
N LYS A 127 -10.58 -4.76 -3.87
CA LYS A 127 -11.20 -5.04 -5.18
C LYS A 127 -10.67 -6.34 -5.79
N ALA A 128 -9.36 -6.60 -5.73
CA ALA A 128 -8.75 -7.83 -6.23
C ALA A 128 -9.20 -9.07 -5.45
N LEU A 129 -9.41 -8.93 -4.15
CA LEU A 129 -9.93 -9.97 -3.24
C LEU A 129 -11.46 -10.07 -3.26
N ARG A 130 -12.16 -9.13 -3.91
CA ARG A 130 -13.62 -9.06 -3.97
C ARG A 130 -14.28 -8.87 -2.59
N HIS A 131 -13.67 -8.05 -1.75
CA HIS A 131 -14.29 -7.69 -0.48
C HIS A 131 -15.58 -6.89 -0.70
N ASN A 132 -16.58 -7.15 0.13
CA ASN A 132 -17.80 -6.38 0.17
C ASN A 132 -17.64 -5.17 1.10
N TYR A 133 -18.57 -4.21 0.97
CA TYR A 133 -18.70 -3.14 1.95
C TYR A 133 -19.22 -3.68 3.27
N GLU A 134 -18.56 -3.29 4.35
CA GLU A 134 -18.94 -3.62 5.73
C GLU A 134 -19.07 -2.35 6.55
N MET A 135 -20.05 -2.32 7.46
CA MET A 135 -20.20 -1.23 8.43
C MET A 135 -19.20 -1.45 9.55
N VAL A 136 -18.39 -0.45 9.83
CA VAL A 136 -17.41 -0.46 10.92
C VAL A 136 -17.65 0.72 11.84
N LYS A 137 -17.42 0.50 13.13
CA LYS A 137 -17.28 1.56 14.13
C LYS A 137 -15.80 1.73 14.44
N TYR A 138 -15.28 2.90 14.11
CA TYR A 138 -13.89 3.26 14.34
C TYR A 138 -13.85 4.50 15.22
N TYR A 139 -13.35 4.36 16.45
CA TYR A 139 -13.60 5.31 17.54
C TYR A 139 -15.11 5.56 17.70
N ASP A 140 -15.57 6.81 17.63
CA ASP A 140 -16.99 7.13 17.73
C ASP A 140 -17.70 7.39 16.40
N ILE A 141 -17.02 7.08 15.29
CA ILE A 141 -17.53 7.26 13.92
C ILE A 141 -17.95 5.91 13.36
N THR A 142 -19.14 5.84 12.77
CA THR A 142 -19.63 4.65 12.04
C THR A 142 -19.70 4.97 10.55
N PHE A 143 -19.07 4.14 9.73
CA PHE A 143 -19.02 4.30 8.29
C PHE A 143 -18.90 2.95 7.56
N SER A 144 -19.06 2.95 6.24
CA SER A 144 -18.92 1.77 5.39
C SER A 144 -17.57 1.76 4.68
N THR A 145 -16.90 0.59 4.63
CA THR A 145 -15.63 0.42 3.92
C THR A 145 -15.49 -1.00 3.38
N THR A 146 -14.67 -1.20 2.35
CA THR A 146 -14.25 -2.52 1.85
C THR A 146 -12.99 -3.03 2.57
N SER A 147 -12.43 -2.24 3.49
CA SER A 147 -11.23 -2.58 4.27
C SER A 147 -11.44 -2.31 5.75
N PRO A 148 -12.18 -3.18 6.46
CA PRO A 148 -12.49 -2.98 7.87
C PRO A 148 -11.28 -3.10 8.80
N SER A 149 -10.24 -3.83 8.40
CA SER A 149 -9.08 -4.15 9.23
C SER A 149 -7.85 -3.31 8.96
N TYR A 150 -7.74 -2.72 7.77
CA TYR A 150 -6.56 -1.97 7.35
C TYR A 150 -6.97 -0.62 6.77
N TYR A 151 -6.47 0.46 7.35
CA TYR A 151 -6.74 1.85 6.95
C TYR A 151 -8.24 2.17 6.73
N PRO A 152 -9.16 1.76 7.63
CA PRO A 152 -10.59 1.84 7.35
C PRO A 152 -11.08 3.26 7.11
N VAL A 153 -10.59 4.24 7.87
CA VAL A 153 -10.93 5.66 7.71
C VAL A 153 -10.38 6.21 6.40
N LEU A 154 -9.09 5.97 6.10
CA LEU A 154 -8.46 6.43 4.88
C LEU A 154 -9.13 5.84 3.64
N CYS A 155 -9.43 4.53 3.65
CA CYS A 155 -10.16 3.87 2.57
C CYS A 155 -11.55 4.47 2.35
N ASN A 156 -12.28 4.79 3.42
CA ASN A 156 -13.59 5.45 3.29
C ASN A 156 -13.44 6.86 2.68
N LEU A 157 -12.52 7.69 3.19
CA LEU A 157 -12.31 9.05 2.70
C LEU A 157 -11.87 9.07 1.24
N VAL A 158 -10.90 8.22 0.87
CA VAL A 158 -10.42 8.12 -0.51
C VAL A 158 -11.51 7.57 -1.44
N SER A 159 -12.34 6.64 -1.00
CA SER A 159 -13.52 6.19 -1.78
C SER A 159 -14.48 7.32 -2.12
N GLN A 160 -14.64 8.29 -1.22
CA GLN A 160 -15.44 9.49 -1.51
C GLN A 160 -14.78 10.37 -2.58
N LEU A 161 -13.45 10.53 -2.55
CA LEU A 161 -12.72 11.25 -3.60
C LEU A 161 -12.87 10.54 -4.96
N VAL A 162 -12.80 9.21 -4.97
CA VAL A 162 -13.02 8.40 -6.19
C VAL A 162 -14.44 8.59 -6.72
N TYR A 163 -15.44 8.65 -5.83
CA TYR A 163 -16.83 8.86 -6.21
C TYR A 163 -17.08 10.22 -6.89
N ILE A 164 -16.46 11.29 -6.42
CA ILE A 164 -16.59 12.64 -7.01
C ILE A 164 -15.72 12.87 -8.26
N THR A 165 -14.83 11.95 -8.58
CA THR A 165 -13.95 12.00 -9.74
C THR A 165 -14.30 10.88 -10.73
N ASN A 166 -13.40 9.92 -10.92
CA ASN A 166 -13.59 8.77 -11.80
C ASN A 166 -12.74 7.59 -11.35
N GLU A 167 -13.35 6.41 -11.22
CA GLU A 167 -12.65 5.20 -10.77
C GLU A 167 -11.53 4.75 -11.74
N ASN A 168 -11.73 4.92 -13.04
CA ASN A 168 -10.70 4.54 -14.02
C ASN A 168 -9.48 5.45 -13.89
N ASP A 169 -9.68 6.77 -13.82
CA ASP A 169 -8.59 7.73 -13.67
C ASP A 169 -7.84 7.53 -12.35
N PHE A 170 -8.54 7.11 -11.29
CA PHE A 170 -7.93 6.76 -10.02
C PHE A 170 -6.97 5.57 -10.16
N TYR A 171 -7.43 4.43 -10.71
CA TYR A 171 -6.57 3.26 -10.87
C TYR A 171 -5.51 3.47 -11.96
N ASP A 172 -5.80 4.22 -13.02
CA ASP A 172 -4.82 4.60 -14.03
C ASP A 172 -3.69 5.43 -13.41
N SER A 173 -4.04 6.41 -12.59
CA SER A 173 -3.05 7.25 -11.90
C SER A 173 -2.23 6.44 -10.90
N MET A 174 -2.86 5.50 -10.19
CA MET A 174 -2.20 4.64 -9.23
C MET A 174 -1.21 3.68 -9.89
N PHE A 175 -1.58 3.00 -10.99
CA PHE A 175 -0.71 1.99 -11.64
C PHE A 175 0.26 2.56 -12.67
N SER A 176 -0.11 3.65 -13.34
CA SER A 176 0.72 4.25 -14.40
C SER A 176 1.44 5.52 -13.95
N ALA A 177 1.32 5.89 -12.67
CA ALA A 177 1.93 7.07 -12.05
C ALA A 177 1.61 8.37 -12.80
N THR A 178 0.43 8.47 -13.44
CA THR A 178 -0.09 9.72 -14.03
C THR A 178 -0.63 10.66 -12.95
N THR A 179 -1.03 11.87 -13.32
CA THR A 179 -1.58 12.88 -12.42
C THR A 179 -3.08 13.10 -12.60
N GLN A 180 -3.72 12.36 -13.49
CA GLN A 180 -5.11 12.60 -13.91
C GLN A 180 -6.08 12.61 -12.73
N PHE A 181 -5.96 11.67 -11.79
CA PHE A 181 -6.81 11.64 -10.61
C PHE A 181 -6.66 12.90 -9.75
N GLN A 182 -5.42 13.33 -9.50
CA GLN A 182 -5.11 14.57 -8.80
C GLN A 182 -5.68 15.78 -9.54
N GLU A 183 -5.49 15.85 -10.85
CA GLU A 183 -6.00 16.95 -11.69
C GLU A 183 -7.54 17.03 -11.65
N ASN A 184 -8.22 15.88 -11.66
CA ASN A 184 -9.67 15.83 -11.53
C ASN A 184 -10.16 16.37 -10.18
N ILE A 185 -9.46 16.06 -9.06
CA ILE A 185 -9.80 16.62 -7.76
C ILE A 185 -9.55 18.13 -7.75
N ILE A 186 -8.41 18.58 -8.28
CA ILE A 186 -8.07 20.00 -8.37
C ILE A 186 -9.12 20.76 -9.21
N GLN A 187 -9.57 20.16 -10.30
CA GLN A 187 -10.62 20.75 -11.12
C GLN A 187 -11.96 20.85 -10.38
N ALA A 188 -12.30 19.86 -9.57
CA ALA A 188 -13.56 19.80 -8.82
C ALA A 188 -13.61 20.77 -7.62
N CYS A 189 -12.52 20.90 -6.87
CA CYS A 189 -12.52 21.62 -5.59
C CYS A 189 -11.39 22.67 -5.47
N GLY A 190 -10.49 22.76 -6.42
CA GLY A 190 -9.37 23.71 -6.42
C GLY A 190 -8.09 23.16 -5.78
N GLU A 191 -6.96 23.69 -6.22
CA GLU A 191 -5.63 23.21 -5.84
C GLU A 191 -5.37 23.29 -4.33
N LYS A 192 -5.75 24.40 -3.70
CA LYS A 192 -5.56 24.58 -2.24
C LYS A 192 -6.33 23.54 -1.42
N VAL A 193 -7.54 23.18 -1.88
CA VAL A 193 -8.38 22.17 -1.20
C VAL A 193 -7.76 20.80 -1.38
N PHE A 194 -7.26 20.47 -2.57
CA PHE A 194 -6.56 19.21 -2.81
C PHE A 194 -5.37 19.02 -1.86
N PHE A 195 -4.46 20.00 -1.78
CA PHE A 195 -3.30 19.89 -0.88
C PHE A 195 -3.72 19.85 0.59
N TYR A 196 -4.74 20.60 0.99
CA TYR A 196 -5.28 20.52 2.35
C TYR A 196 -5.82 19.12 2.67
N ILE A 197 -6.54 18.48 1.73
CA ILE A 197 -7.01 17.10 1.88
C ILE A 197 -5.83 16.14 2.01
N GLN A 198 -4.84 16.25 1.12
CA GLN A 198 -3.66 15.39 1.10
C GLN A 198 -2.88 15.49 2.43
N ASP A 199 -2.60 16.69 2.90
CA ASP A 199 -1.87 16.93 4.16
C ASP A 199 -2.64 16.35 5.35
N ASN A 200 -3.98 16.50 5.41
CA ASN A 200 -4.77 15.92 6.49
C ASN A 200 -4.85 14.40 6.43
N LEU A 201 -4.88 13.78 5.24
CA LEU A 201 -4.81 12.34 5.11
C LEU A 201 -3.46 11.81 5.63
N ASP A 202 -2.35 12.46 5.27
CA ASP A 202 -1.02 12.10 5.76
C ASP A 202 -0.93 12.29 7.29
N GLU A 203 -1.54 13.35 7.87
CA GLU A 203 -1.61 13.54 9.32
C GLU A 203 -2.40 12.42 10.03
N ILE A 204 -3.50 11.95 9.43
CA ILE A 204 -4.27 10.81 9.95
C ILE A 204 -3.38 9.56 9.99
N LEU A 205 -2.69 9.24 8.90
CA LEU A 205 -1.79 8.09 8.83
C LEU A 205 -0.73 8.14 9.93
N TYR A 206 0.02 9.25 10.03
CA TYR A 206 1.05 9.41 11.06
C TYR A 206 0.50 9.34 12.49
N THR A 207 -0.72 9.82 12.71
CA THR A 207 -1.35 9.75 14.02
C THR A 207 -1.71 8.32 14.38
N GLU A 208 -2.27 7.54 13.44
CA GLU A 208 -2.57 6.12 13.63
C GLU A 208 -1.28 5.32 13.95
N GLU A 209 -0.20 5.56 13.23
CA GLU A 209 1.11 4.94 13.48
C GLU A 209 1.64 5.26 14.89
N LYS A 210 1.55 6.52 15.31
CA LYS A 210 1.94 6.93 16.66
C LYS A 210 1.12 6.22 17.75
N ILE A 211 -0.19 6.06 17.54
CA ILE A 211 -1.06 5.34 18.46
C ILE A 211 -0.66 3.87 18.56
N ILE A 212 -0.42 3.20 17.42
CA ILE A 212 0.03 1.81 17.37
C ILE A 212 1.37 1.66 18.10
N ASN A 213 2.34 2.53 17.82
CA ASN A 213 3.65 2.52 18.47
C ASN A 213 3.58 2.74 19.98
N LEU A 214 2.70 3.63 20.45
CA LEU A 214 2.48 3.87 21.88
C LEU A 214 1.84 2.65 22.54
N ASN A 215 0.85 2.02 21.92
CA ASN A 215 0.21 0.81 22.43
C ASN A 215 1.22 -0.34 22.52
N ASN A 216 2.06 -0.53 21.51
CA ASN A 216 3.10 -1.55 21.52
C ASN A 216 4.14 -1.32 22.64
N LYS A 217 4.51 -0.06 22.91
CA LYS A 217 5.38 0.29 24.04
C LYS A 217 4.73 0.00 25.40
N LEU A 218 3.43 0.29 25.55
CA LEU A 218 2.68 0.01 26.78
C LEU A 218 2.56 -1.49 27.04
N LEU A 219 2.48 -2.31 25.99
CA LEU A 219 2.42 -3.77 26.09
C LEU A 219 3.82 -4.41 26.27
N ASN A 220 4.88 -3.62 26.48
CA ASN A 220 6.28 -4.09 26.55
C ASN A 220 6.72 -4.92 25.33
N ILE A 221 6.10 -4.71 24.17
CA ILE A 221 6.55 -5.28 22.92
C ILE A 221 7.78 -4.45 22.52
N SER A 222 8.98 -5.02 22.65
CA SER A 222 10.21 -4.34 22.24
C SER A 222 10.23 -4.18 20.72
N CYS A 223 9.89 -2.99 20.23
CA CYS A 223 10.17 -2.57 18.86
C CYS A 223 11.67 -2.33 18.71
N THR A 224 12.48 -3.40 18.65
CA THR A 224 13.93 -3.28 18.44
C THR A 224 14.30 -3.12 16.98
N ASP A 225 13.38 -3.32 16.05
CA ASP A 225 13.61 -3.16 14.60
C ASP A 225 12.50 -2.34 13.94
N SER A 226 12.40 -1.07 14.32
CA SER A 226 11.56 -0.07 13.63
C SER A 226 11.94 0.17 12.16
N CYS A 227 13.03 -0.41 11.71
CA CYS A 227 13.51 -0.30 10.33
C CYS A 227 12.67 -1.03 9.27
N LEU A 228 11.71 -1.86 9.67
CA LEU A 228 10.89 -2.62 8.73
C LEU A 228 9.46 -2.06 8.59
N LEU A 229 9.14 -1.07 9.41
CA LEU A 229 7.84 -0.46 9.42
C LEU A 229 7.93 0.91 8.77
N TYR A 230 7.34 1.06 7.66
CA TYR A 230 7.15 2.32 6.98
C TYR A 230 8.42 3.11 6.62
N THR A 231 8.42 3.51 5.42
CA THR A 231 9.40 4.30 4.69
C THR A 231 9.62 5.72 5.22
N SER A 232 8.90 6.15 6.24
CA SER A 232 9.00 7.50 6.82
C SER A 232 10.33 7.76 7.52
N ASP A 233 10.94 6.76 8.16
CA ASP A 233 12.22 6.95 8.86
C ASP A 233 13.45 6.95 7.94
N ALA A 234 13.27 6.69 6.64
CA ALA A 234 14.38 6.69 5.69
C ALA A 234 14.89 8.09 5.29
N ALA A 235 14.23 9.16 5.73
CA ALA A 235 14.61 10.53 5.42
C ALA A 235 15.66 11.10 6.41
N ASP A 236 15.74 10.58 7.63
CA ASP A 236 16.61 11.14 8.67
C ASP A 236 18.05 10.57 8.69
N ASP A 237 18.32 9.46 7.98
CA ASP A 237 19.66 8.85 7.92
C ASP A 237 20.55 9.35 6.77
N LEU A 238 20.21 10.45 6.11
CA LEU A 238 20.99 11.06 5.02
C LEU A 238 21.57 12.42 5.41
N THR A 239 22.01 12.60 6.65
CA THR A 239 22.90 13.72 7.03
C THR A 239 24.32 13.27 7.19
#